data_1b937930b9adbce325797aa8f5cf7170
#
_entry.id   1b937930b9adbce325797aa8f5cf7170
#
_cell.length_a   1.000
_cell.length_b   1.000
_cell.length_c   1.000
_cell.angle_alpha   90.00
_cell.angle_beta   90.00
_cell.angle_gamma   90.00
#
_symmetry.space_group_name_H-M   'P 1'
#
loop_
_entity.id
_entity.type
_entity.pdbx_description
1 polymer ?
#
loop_
_entity_poly.entity_id
_entity_poly.type
_entity_poly.pdbx_seq_one_letter_code
_entity_poly.pdbx_strand_id
1 'polypeptide(L)'
;MLSPPKFPKKERDSHSWLLLAIAILLFPFTVLAESIQVARFTSGERQVSYEIVGLESSGPLIIMLHGASGPGVPLYRGLAQYFATKNYTVLFLHYFDAADTFRASDQNYIAWEKAVSDLVGECRKNPKWSNRKIALLGFSLGASVALAAGSQAIPVNAVAEWYGSLPDEFFFRLKGMPPLLILHGQHDDNITVANAQQIMQLCRMKSFTCGSHIYPDQGHGFKPPAYDDAVKRTLDFFSYQLR
;
A
#
# COMPACT_ATOMS: atom_id res chain seq x y z
N MET A 1 -36.70 -59.94 60.25
CA MET A 1 -36.20 -60.19 58.84
C MET A 1 -37.25 -59.68 57.91
N LEU A 2 -37.01 -58.55 57.34
CA LEU A 2 -37.88 -57.87 56.34
C LEU A 2 -37.23 -57.97 54.95
N SER A 3 -37.97 -58.58 54.01
CA SER A 3 -37.53 -58.78 52.63
C SER A 3 -37.56 -57.45 51.88
N PRO A 4 -36.61 -57.16 50.93
CA PRO A 4 -36.59 -55.96 50.18
C PRO A 4 -37.61 -55.91 49.01
N PRO A 5 -38.09 -54.78 48.62
CA PRO A 5 -39.09 -54.61 47.57
C PRO A 5 -38.53 -54.88 46.17
N LYS A 6 -39.32 -55.54 45.34
CA LYS A 6 -39.05 -55.81 43.93
C LYS A 6 -39.41 -54.56 43.09
N PHE A 7 -38.46 -54.08 42.30
CA PHE A 7 -38.69 -53.02 41.25
C PHE A 7 -39.17 -53.67 39.95
N PRO A 8 -40.06 -52.99 39.18
CA PRO A 8 -40.54 -53.52 37.89
C PRO A 8 -39.49 -53.31 36.83
N LYS A 9 -39.35 -54.25 35.90
CA LYS A 9 -38.55 -54.17 34.72
C LYS A 9 -39.16 -53.17 33.75
N LYS A 10 -38.42 -52.15 33.36
CA LYS A 10 -38.75 -51.18 32.28
C LYS A 10 -38.46 -51.80 30.92
N GLU A 11 -39.50 -51.98 30.15
CA GLU A 11 -39.37 -52.37 28.76
C GLU A 11 -38.54 -51.35 27.96
N ARG A 12 -37.69 -51.87 27.10
CA ARG A 12 -36.80 -51.07 26.26
C ARG A 12 -37.50 -50.80 24.92
N ASP A 13 -38.10 -49.62 24.79
CA ASP A 13 -38.61 -49.14 23.49
C ASP A 13 -37.46 -48.93 22.55
N SER A 14 -37.51 -49.62 21.39
CA SER A 14 -36.58 -49.48 20.30
C SER A 14 -36.89 -48.19 19.50
N HIS A 15 -36.32 -47.07 19.93
CA HIS A 15 -36.33 -45.89 19.08
C HIS A 15 -35.20 -45.99 18.06
N SER A 16 -35.59 -46.20 16.82
CA SER A 16 -34.70 -46.09 15.64
C SER A 16 -34.13 -44.69 15.55
N TRP A 17 -32.85 -44.57 15.84
CA TRP A 17 -32.09 -43.32 15.60
C TRP A 17 -31.84 -43.22 14.12
N LEU A 18 -32.62 -42.37 13.42
CA LEU A 18 -32.27 -41.88 12.09
C LEU A 18 -31.02 -40.99 12.27
N LEU A 19 -29.86 -41.55 11.94
CA LEU A 19 -28.61 -40.77 11.76
C LEU A 19 -28.79 -39.92 10.52
N LEU A 20 -29.17 -38.66 10.70
CA LEU A 20 -29.04 -37.64 9.66
C LEU A 20 -27.56 -37.36 9.47
N ALA A 21 -26.93 -38.01 8.50
CA ALA A 21 -25.58 -37.67 8.08
C ALA A 21 -25.64 -36.27 7.38
N ILE A 22 -25.32 -35.20 8.13
CA ILE A 22 -25.04 -33.89 7.56
C ILE A 22 -23.71 -34.03 6.85
N ALA A 23 -23.76 -34.20 5.52
CA ALA A 23 -22.59 -34.07 4.67
C ALA A 23 -22.16 -32.60 4.68
N ILE A 24 -21.23 -32.26 5.55
CA ILE A 24 -20.52 -30.99 5.48
C ILE A 24 -19.65 -31.08 4.22
N LEU A 25 -20.14 -30.50 3.12
CA LEU A 25 -19.33 -30.22 1.93
C LEU A 25 -18.24 -29.22 2.35
N LEU A 26 -17.09 -29.76 2.79
CA LEU A 26 -15.85 -29.02 2.90
C LEU A 26 -15.44 -28.64 1.45
N PHE A 27 -15.95 -27.51 0.98
CA PHE A 27 -15.30 -26.86 -0.15
C PHE A 27 -13.90 -26.46 0.34
N PRO A 28 -12.84 -26.98 -0.25
CA PRO A 28 -11.52 -26.46 0.02
C PRO A 28 -11.53 -25.02 -0.49
N PHE A 29 -11.61 -24.05 0.41
CA PHE A 29 -11.17 -22.69 0.11
C PHE A 29 -9.67 -22.80 -0.14
N THR A 30 -9.32 -23.16 -1.38
CA THR A 30 -7.98 -22.87 -1.89
C THR A 30 -7.91 -21.36 -1.99
N VAL A 31 -7.40 -20.70 -0.96
CA VAL A 31 -6.81 -19.38 -1.09
C VAL A 31 -5.66 -19.61 -2.07
N LEU A 32 -5.94 -19.41 -3.37
CA LEU A 32 -4.89 -19.32 -4.37
C LEU A 32 -4.00 -18.18 -3.88
N ALA A 33 -2.81 -18.52 -3.41
CA ALA A 33 -1.78 -17.53 -3.16
C ALA A 33 -1.61 -16.78 -4.48
N GLU A 34 -2.05 -15.53 -4.52
CA GLU A 34 -2.02 -14.71 -5.72
C GLU A 34 -0.56 -14.65 -6.17
N SER A 35 -0.26 -15.19 -7.35
CA SER A 35 1.11 -15.28 -7.84
C SER A 35 1.62 -13.87 -8.10
N ILE A 36 2.61 -13.45 -7.35
CA ILE A 36 3.31 -12.19 -7.58
C ILE A 36 4.05 -12.33 -8.91
N GLN A 37 3.67 -11.53 -9.91
CA GLN A 37 4.38 -11.44 -11.16
C GLN A 37 5.46 -10.36 -11.06
N VAL A 38 6.63 -10.65 -11.60
CA VAL A 38 7.71 -9.66 -11.73
C VAL A 38 7.81 -9.25 -13.19
N ALA A 39 7.76 -7.97 -13.45
CA ALA A 39 7.94 -7.37 -14.76
C ALA A 39 9.10 -6.36 -14.73
N ARG A 40 9.54 -5.94 -15.91
CA ARG A 40 10.63 -4.97 -16.07
C ARG A 40 10.28 -3.98 -17.16
N PHE A 41 10.86 -2.78 -17.04
CA PHE A 41 10.80 -1.74 -18.06
C PHE A 41 12.14 -1.01 -18.11
N THR A 42 12.35 -0.24 -19.17
CA THR A 42 13.56 0.57 -19.32
C THR A 42 13.33 1.99 -18.78
N SER A 43 14.18 2.45 -17.87
CA SER A 43 14.23 3.83 -17.41
C SER A 43 15.63 4.39 -17.64
N GLY A 44 15.75 5.35 -18.56
CA GLY A 44 17.07 5.76 -19.06
C GLY A 44 17.80 4.56 -19.68
N GLU A 45 19.01 4.27 -19.18
CA GLU A 45 19.82 3.12 -19.61
C GLU A 45 19.64 1.89 -18.71
N ARG A 46 18.73 1.93 -17.73
CA ARG A 46 18.54 0.90 -16.70
C ARG A 46 17.32 0.04 -16.95
N GLN A 47 17.43 -1.24 -16.57
CA GLN A 47 16.28 -2.13 -16.44
C GLN A 47 15.77 -2.06 -15.01
N VAL A 48 14.55 -1.58 -14.83
CA VAL A 48 13.91 -1.42 -13.52
C VAL A 48 12.81 -2.46 -13.35
N SER A 49 12.83 -3.15 -12.23
CA SER A 49 11.89 -4.22 -11.90
C SER A 49 10.69 -3.68 -11.11
N TYR A 50 9.54 -4.33 -11.25
CA TYR A 50 8.41 -4.14 -10.36
C TYR A 50 7.61 -5.44 -10.19
N GLU A 51 7.02 -5.61 -9.01
CA GLU A 51 6.11 -6.72 -8.72
C GLU A 51 4.68 -6.28 -8.98
N ILE A 52 3.86 -7.17 -9.54
CA ILE A 52 2.43 -6.94 -9.79
C ILE A 52 1.65 -7.79 -8.81
N VAL A 53 0.82 -7.16 -7.98
CA VAL A 53 -0.08 -7.80 -7.04
C VAL A 53 -1.51 -7.35 -7.37
N GLY A 54 -2.46 -8.28 -7.40
CA GLY A 54 -3.83 -7.97 -7.83
C GLY A 54 -3.97 -7.80 -9.35
N LEU A 55 -3.28 -8.64 -10.14
CA LEU A 55 -3.28 -8.53 -11.60
C LEU A 55 -4.69 -8.60 -12.22
N GLU A 56 -5.59 -9.41 -11.64
CA GLU A 56 -6.97 -9.59 -12.12
C GLU A 56 -7.92 -8.48 -11.65
N SER A 57 -7.44 -7.56 -10.81
CA SER A 57 -8.23 -6.40 -10.38
C SER A 57 -8.53 -5.48 -11.58
N SER A 58 -9.74 -4.97 -11.64
CA SER A 58 -10.18 -3.95 -12.62
C SER A 58 -10.13 -2.52 -12.07
N GLY A 59 -9.86 -2.36 -10.79
CA GLY A 59 -9.83 -1.07 -10.10
C GLY A 59 -8.58 -0.23 -10.41
N PRO A 60 -8.34 0.85 -9.67
CA PRO A 60 -7.20 1.74 -9.89
C PRO A 60 -5.84 1.04 -9.66
N LEU A 61 -4.78 1.68 -10.15
CA LEU A 61 -3.40 1.27 -9.93
C LEU A 61 -2.81 2.02 -8.73
N ILE A 62 -2.00 1.32 -7.93
CA ILE A 62 -1.14 1.93 -6.91
C ILE A 62 0.31 1.60 -7.27
N ILE A 63 1.13 2.60 -7.56
CA ILE A 63 2.58 2.44 -7.62
C ILE A 63 3.10 2.62 -6.21
N MET A 64 3.61 1.55 -5.61
CA MET A 64 4.08 1.51 -4.24
C MET A 64 5.61 1.56 -4.20
N LEU A 65 6.15 2.39 -3.29
CA LEU A 65 7.57 2.73 -3.18
C LEU A 65 8.07 2.43 -1.76
N HIS A 66 9.03 1.50 -1.66
CA HIS A 66 9.61 1.06 -0.39
C HIS A 66 10.50 2.11 0.27
N GLY A 67 10.77 1.96 1.58
CA GLY A 67 11.77 2.76 2.29
C GLY A 67 13.21 2.36 1.99
N ALA A 68 14.17 2.99 2.67
CA ALA A 68 15.60 2.79 2.47
C ALA A 68 16.08 1.34 2.72
N SER A 69 15.32 0.54 3.47
CA SER A 69 15.63 -0.89 3.69
C SER A 69 15.39 -1.77 2.45
N GLY A 70 14.90 -1.19 1.36
CA GLY A 70 14.67 -1.89 0.09
C GLY A 70 13.37 -2.71 0.06
N PRO A 71 13.10 -3.38 -1.08
CA PRO A 71 11.84 -4.09 -1.32
C PRO A 71 11.71 -5.41 -0.54
N GLY A 72 12.78 -5.87 0.11
CA GLY A 72 12.81 -7.14 0.85
C GLY A 72 12.01 -7.15 2.16
N VAL A 73 11.52 -6.01 2.65
CA VAL A 73 10.76 -5.91 3.89
C VAL A 73 9.36 -6.51 3.72
N PRO A 74 8.98 -7.56 4.48
CA PRO A 74 7.71 -8.28 4.31
C PRO A 74 6.46 -7.39 4.43
N LEU A 75 6.54 -6.31 5.22
CA LEU A 75 5.47 -5.36 5.44
C LEU A 75 4.89 -4.82 4.11
N TYR A 76 5.75 -4.50 3.15
CA TYR A 76 5.31 -3.91 1.89
C TYR A 76 4.48 -4.88 1.05
N ARG A 77 4.92 -6.16 0.94
CA ARG A 77 4.16 -7.18 0.22
C ARG A 77 2.84 -7.50 0.90
N GLY A 78 2.81 -7.58 2.24
CA GLY A 78 1.57 -7.76 3.00
C GLY A 78 0.58 -6.63 2.75
N LEU A 79 1.06 -5.39 2.72
CA LEU A 79 0.21 -4.23 2.43
C LEU A 79 -0.25 -4.20 0.96
N ALA A 80 0.61 -4.56 0.01
CA ALA A 80 0.24 -4.69 -1.40
C ALA A 80 -0.87 -5.73 -1.60
N GLN A 81 -0.76 -6.90 -0.95
CA GLN A 81 -1.79 -7.93 -0.95
C GLN A 81 -3.10 -7.41 -0.33
N TYR A 82 -3.02 -6.68 0.79
CA TYR A 82 -4.19 -6.07 1.40
C TYR A 82 -4.91 -5.11 0.43
N PHE A 83 -4.19 -4.21 -0.25
CA PHE A 83 -4.79 -3.34 -1.26
C PHE A 83 -5.38 -4.14 -2.45
N ALA A 84 -4.75 -5.23 -2.85
CA ALA A 84 -5.29 -6.12 -3.89
C ALA A 84 -6.66 -6.69 -3.48
N THR A 85 -6.87 -7.07 -2.20
CA THR A 85 -8.20 -7.49 -1.70
C THR A 85 -9.25 -6.39 -1.74
N LYS A 86 -8.84 -5.11 -1.93
CA LYS A 86 -9.70 -3.93 -2.05
C LYS A 86 -9.89 -3.48 -3.52
N ASN A 87 -9.66 -4.39 -4.46
CA ASN A 87 -9.78 -4.16 -5.90
C ASN A 87 -8.78 -3.14 -6.48
N TYR A 88 -7.57 -3.04 -5.92
CA TYR A 88 -6.46 -2.32 -6.53
C TYR A 88 -5.50 -3.29 -7.20
N THR A 89 -4.85 -2.87 -8.29
CA THR A 89 -3.62 -3.52 -8.75
C THR A 89 -2.45 -2.72 -8.18
N VAL A 90 -1.57 -3.37 -7.44
CA VAL A 90 -0.38 -2.73 -6.87
C VAL A 90 0.84 -3.07 -7.72
N LEU A 91 1.53 -2.04 -8.19
CA LEU A 91 2.81 -2.12 -8.86
C LEU A 91 3.89 -1.74 -7.85
N PHE A 92 4.52 -2.74 -7.24
CA PHE A 92 5.55 -2.50 -6.23
C PHE A 92 6.90 -2.28 -6.92
N LEU A 93 7.30 -1.02 -7.05
CA LEU A 93 8.45 -0.59 -7.84
C LEU A 93 9.76 -0.76 -7.06
N HIS A 94 10.74 -1.42 -7.67
CA HIS A 94 12.11 -1.55 -7.17
C HIS A 94 12.95 -0.38 -7.70
N TYR A 95 12.62 0.83 -7.28
CA TYR A 95 13.20 2.05 -7.85
C TYR A 95 14.72 2.17 -7.64
N PHE A 96 15.31 1.41 -6.71
CA PHE A 96 16.77 1.34 -6.56
C PHE A 96 17.49 0.81 -7.81
N ASP A 97 16.81 0.01 -8.63
CA ASP A 97 17.35 -0.48 -9.91
C ASP A 97 17.71 0.66 -10.87
N ALA A 98 17.14 1.85 -10.69
CA ALA A 98 17.40 3.03 -11.53
C ALA A 98 18.68 3.78 -11.17
N ALA A 99 19.41 3.38 -10.10
CA ALA A 99 20.65 4.01 -9.66
C ALA A 99 21.66 2.96 -9.23
N ASP A 100 22.96 3.35 -9.14
CA ASP A 100 24.03 2.43 -8.68
C ASP A 100 24.08 2.29 -7.16
N THR A 101 23.32 3.08 -6.45
CA THR A 101 23.31 3.15 -4.99
C THR A 101 21.89 3.43 -4.46
N PHE A 102 21.66 2.98 -3.25
CA PHE A 102 20.42 3.23 -2.50
C PHE A 102 20.52 4.44 -1.55
N ARG A 103 21.60 5.23 -1.63
CA ARG A 103 21.78 6.42 -0.79
C ARG A 103 21.04 7.60 -1.38
N ALA A 104 20.34 8.35 -0.52
CA ALA A 104 19.68 9.59 -0.91
C ALA A 104 20.72 10.63 -1.38
N SER A 105 20.50 11.19 -2.55
CA SER A 105 21.21 12.33 -3.13
C SER A 105 20.34 12.94 -4.22
N ASP A 106 20.58 14.19 -4.61
CA ASP A 106 19.81 14.85 -5.67
C ASP A 106 19.83 14.04 -6.96
N GLN A 107 21.00 13.55 -7.35
CA GLN A 107 21.16 12.72 -8.56
C GLN A 107 20.32 11.43 -8.48
N ASN A 108 20.30 10.77 -7.34
CA ASN A 108 19.53 9.54 -7.16
C ASN A 108 18.02 9.82 -7.11
N TYR A 109 17.61 10.92 -6.47
CA TYR A 109 16.20 11.32 -6.50
C TYR A 109 15.72 11.61 -7.93
N ILE A 110 16.55 12.23 -8.77
CA ILE A 110 16.24 12.46 -10.19
C ILE A 110 16.07 11.12 -10.93
N ALA A 111 16.98 10.16 -10.71
CA ALA A 111 16.90 8.84 -11.33
C ALA A 111 15.67 8.04 -10.84
N TRP A 112 15.38 8.06 -9.55
CA TRP A 112 14.23 7.36 -8.96
C TRP A 112 12.89 7.98 -9.35
N GLU A 113 12.80 9.32 -9.37
CA GLU A 113 11.64 10.04 -9.88
C GLU A 113 11.38 9.67 -11.35
N LYS A 114 12.44 9.69 -12.17
CA LYS A 114 12.34 9.30 -13.58
C LYS A 114 11.80 7.88 -13.72
N ALA A 115 12.24 6.93 -12.89
CA ALA A 115 11.73 5.56 -12.94
C ALA A 115 10.22 5.50 -12.61
N VAL A 116 9.75 6.29 -11.64
CA VAL A 116 8.30 6.41 -11.36
C VAL A 116 7.56 6.98 -12.56
N SER A 117 8.08 8.07 -13.14
CA SER A 117 7.50 8.74 -14.32
C SER A 117 7.43 7.80 -15.52
N ASP A 118 8.51 7.05 -15.79
CA ASP A 118 8.57 6.08 -16.89
C ASP A 118 7.58 4.92 -16.67
N LEU A 119 7.45 4.39 -15.44
CA LEU A 119 6.47 3.35 -15.13
C LEU A 119 5.02 3.86 -15.32
N VAL A 120 4.74 5.10 -14.94
CA VAL A 120 3.44 5.74 -15.24
C VAL A 120 3.22 5.78 -16.74
N GLY A 121 4.25 6.15 -17.53
CA GLY A 121 4.22 6.12 -18.98
C GLY A 121 3.93 4.72 -19.54
N GLU A 122 4.56 3.68 -19.01
CA GLU A 122 4.30 2.28 -19.39
C GLU A 122 2.85 1.86 -19.04
N CYS A 123 2.33 2.26 -17.89
CA CYS A 123 0.93 2.02 -17.54
C CYS A 123 -0.02 2.65 -18.56
N ARG A 124 0.27 3.86 -19.05
CA ARG A 124 -0.55 4.57 -20.05
C ARG A 124 -0.50 3.93 -21.44
N LYS A 125 0.58 3.23 -21.77
CA LYS A 125 0.69 2.45 -23.02
C LYS A 125 0.04 1.07 -22.94
N ASN A 126 -0.13 0.51 -21.74
CA ASN A 126 -0.69 -0.82 -21.55
C ASN A 126 -2.22 -0.79 -21.77
N PRO A 127 -2.78 -1.56 -22.72
CA PRO A 127 -4.22 -1.55 -23.01
C PRO A 127 -5.12 -1.91 -21.81
N LYS A 128 -4.62 -2.75 -20.88
CA LYS A 128 -5.35 -3.13 -19.67
C LYS A 128 -5.37 -2.02 -18.61
N TRP A 129 -4.42 -1.05 -18.68
CA TRP A 129 -4.19 -0.06 -17.62
C TRP A 129 -4.32 1.39 -18.08
N SER A 130 -4.30 1.65 -19.39
CA SER A 130 -4.21 3.00 -19.98
C SER A 130 -5.25 3.99 -19.46
N ASN A 131 -6.48 3.52 -19.20
CA ASN A 131 -7.60 4.33 -18.72
C ASN A 131 -7.78 4.27 -17.19
N ARG A 132 -6.99 3.48 -16.48
CA ARG A 132 -7.12 3.34 -15.03
C ARG A 132 -6.49 4.54 -14.32
N LYS A 133 -7.10 4.96 -13.22
CA LYS A 133 -6.51 5.97 -12.34
C LYS A 133 -5.28 5.41 -11.63
N ILE A 134 -4.27 6.24 -11.41
CA ILE A 134 -2.99 5.85 -10.81
C ILE A 134 -2.78 6.68 -9.55
N ALA A 135 -2.42 6.03 -8.44
CA ALA A 135 -1.92 6.68 -7.24
C ALA A 135 -0.48 6.27 -6.94
N LEU A 136 0.24 7.12 -6.23
CA LEU A 136 1.53 6.80 -5.63
C LEU A 136 1.34 6.57 -4.12
N LEU A 137 2.00 5.55 -3.58
CA LEU A 137 2.10 5.30 -2.13
C LEU A 137 3.57 5.08 -1.78
N GLY A 138 4.13 5.95 -0.97
CA GLY A 138 5.52 5.87 -0.57
C GLY A 138 5.74 5.83 0.94
N PHE A 139 6.84 5.20 1.36
CA PHE A 139 7.24 5.04 2.75
C PHE A 139 8.66 5.55 2.95
N SER A 140 8.88 6.48 3.90
CA SER A 140 10.22 7.01 4.22
C SER A 140 10.92 7.54 2.95
N LEU A 141 12.07 7.00 2.57
CA LEU A 141 12.73 7.36 1.32
C LEU A 141 11.81 7.22 0.10
N GLY A 142 10.99 6.15 0.03
CA GLY A 142 10.01 5.99 -1.04
C GLY A 142 8.88 7.03 -1.00
N ALA A 143 8.54 7.57 0.17
CA ALA A 143 7.63 8.71 0.29
C ALA A 143 8.25 9.97 -0.31
N SER A 144 9.53 10.19 -0.07
CA SER A 144 10.26 11.31 -0.69
C SER A 144 10.32 11.17 -2.22
N VAL A 145 10.49 9.95 -2.74
CA VAL A 145 10.44 9.68 -4.19
C VAL A 145 9.02 9.91 -4.74
N ALA A 146 7.97 9.50 -4.01
CA ALA A 146 6.58 9.74 -4.42
C ALA A 146 6.27 11.24 -4.48
N LEU A 147 6.73 12.00 -3.48
CA LEU A 147 6.61 13.47 -3.46
C LEU A 147 7.38 14.12 -4.60
N ALA A 148 8.62 13.68 -4.85
CA ALA A 148 9.42 14.14 -5.97
C ALA A 148 8.68 13.93 -7.30
N ALA A 149 8.17 12.72 -7.56
CA ALA A 149 7.42 12.42 -8.77
C ALA A 149 6.11 13.22 -8.87
N GLY A 150 5.34 13.29 -7.79
CA GLY A 150 4.12 14.11 -7.74
C GLY A 150 4.36 15.58 -8.04
N SER A 151 5.51 16.13 -7.60
CA SER A 151 5.88 17.53 -7.81
C SER A 151 6.15 17.89 -9.27
N GLN A 152 6.38 16.90 -10.14
CA GLN A 152 6.68 17.10 -11.56
C GLN A 152 5.43 17.10 -12.46
N ALA A 153 4.22 17.11 -11.88
CA ALA A 153 2.95 17.10 -12.59
C ALA A 153 2.78 15.89 -13.54
N ILE A 154 3.33 14.74 -13.16
CA ILE A 154 3.11 13.49 -13.90
C ILE A 154 1.62 13.09 -13.83
N PRO A 155 1.09 12.31 -14.79
CA PRO A 155 -0.35 12.03 -14.88
C PRO A 155 -0.80 10.96 -13.87
N VAL A 156 -0.64 11.27 -12.58
CA VAL A 156 -1.17 10.50 -11.45
C VAL A 156 -2.31 11.27 -10.75
N ASN A 157 -3.21 10.55 -10.12
CA ASN A 157 -4.45 11.10 -9.58
C ASN A 157 -4.38 11.41 -8.08
N ALA A 158 -3.44 10.81 -7.36
CA ALA A 158 -3.25 11.01 -5.93
C ALA A 158 -1.85 10.56 -5.48
N VAL A 159 -1.36 11.16 -4.39
CA VAL A 159 -0.14 10.75 -3.69
C VAL A 159 -0.47 10.56 -2.21
N ALA A 160 -0.10 9.43 -1.62
CA ALA A 160 -0.05 9.23 -0.18
C ALA A 160 1.41 9.02 0.22
N GLU A 161 1.86 9.82 1.15
CA GLU A 161 3.21 9.74 1.68
C GLU A 161 3.16 9.44 3.19
N TRP A 162 3.99 8.49 3.62
CA TRP A 162 4.15 8.13 5.01
C TRP A 162 5.58 8.49 5.45
N TYR A 163 5.67 9.46 6.36
CA TYR A 163 6.91 9.92 7.00
C TYR A 163 8.06 10.22 6.03
N GLY A 164 7.75 10.96 4.95
CA GLY A 164 8.72 11.40 3.95
C GLY A 164 9.09 12.89 4.05
N SER A 165 9.85 13.35 3.07
CA SER A 165 10.20 14.75 2.87
C SER A 165 10.19 15.07 1.38
N LEU A 166 9.86 16.29 0.99
CA LEU A 166 10.06 16.74 -0.39
C LEU A 166 11.53 17.14 -0.55
N PRO A 167 12.31 16.46 -1.42
CA PRO A 167 13.71 16.81 -1.63
C PRO A 167 13.86 18.22 -2.16
N ASP A 168 14.91 18.95 -1.73
CA ASP A 168 15.12 20.36 -2.06
C ASP A 168 15.12 20.64 -3.56
N GLU A 169 15.78 19.79 -4.34
CA GLU A 169 15.81 19.91 -5.81
C GLU A 169 14.38 19.94 -6.40
N PHE A 170 13.46 19.15 -5.87
CA PHE A 170 12.07 19.10 -6.34
C PHE A 170 11.20 20.20 -5.72
N PHE A 171 11.55 20.68 -4.54
CA PHE A 171 10.89 21.84 -3.95
C PHE A 171 11.09 23.09 -4.83
N PHE A 172 12.31 23.35 -5.28
CA PHE A 172 12.63 24.49 -6.15
C PHE A 172 12.12 24.34 -7.59
N ARG A 173 11.89 23.11 -8.05
CA ARG A 173 11.43 22.79 -9.42
C ARG A 173 9.97 22.35 -9.47
N LEU A 174 9.20 22.65 -8.43
CA LEU A 174 7.80 22.25 -8.27
C LEU A 174 6.94 22.76 -9.45
N LYS A 175 6.35 21.84 -10.21
CA LYS A 175 5.43 22.13 -11.33
C LYS A 175 3.97 22.01 -10.93
N GLY A 176 3.66 21.23 -9.93
CA GLY A 176 2.32 20.97 -9.42
C GLY A 176 2.34 19.93 -8.32
N MET A 177 1.18 19.58 -7.78
CA MET A 177 1.02 18.47 -6.85
C MET A 177 -0.40 17.91 -7.00
N PRO A 178 -0.57 16.62 -7.29
CA PRO A 178 -1.89 16.01 -7.24
C PRO A 178 -2.42 16.02 -5.81
N PRO A 179 -3.71 15.69 -5.58
CA PRO A 179 -4.23 15.49 -4.23
C PRO A 179 -3.27 14.66 -3.39
N LEU A 180 -2.92 15.17 -2.20
CA LEU A 180 -1.85 14.65 -1.36
C LEU A 180 -2.38 14.27 0.03
N LEU A 181 -2.02 13.08 0.51
CA LEU A 181 -2.19 12.67 1.91
C LEU A 181 -0.82 12.59 2.58
N ILE A 182 -0.67 13.31 3.71
CA ILE A 182 0.56 13.41 4.51
C ILE A 182 0.33 12.70 5.84
N LEU A 183 1.05 11.62 6.12
CA LEU A 183 1.00 10.89 7.39
C LEU A 183 2.38 10.87 8.04
N HIS A 184 2.49 11.41 9.27
CA HIS A 184 3.80 11.57 9.91
C HIS A 184 3.74 11.32 11.41
N GLY A 185 4.83 10.88 12.01
CA GLY A 185 4.97 10.74 13.45
C GLY A 185 5.50 12.03 14.08
N GLN A 186 4.92 12.45 15.22
CA GLN A 186 5.36 13.67 15.94
C GLN A 186 6.81 13.54 16.44
N HIS A 187 7.22 12.32 16.80
CA HIS A 187 8.53 12.02 17.38
C HIS A 187 9.47 11.34 16.37
N ASP A 188 9.28 11.63 15.07
CA ASP A 188 10.17 11.13 14.03
C ASP A 188 11.51 11.89 14.09
N ASP A 189 12.56 11.17 14.47
CA ASP A 189 13.95 11.66 14.61
C ASP A 189 14.84 11.27 13.41
N ASN A 190 14.31 10.51 12.44
CA ASN A 190 14.98 10.21 11.19
C ASN A 190 14.63 11.23 10.08
N ILE A 191 13.32 11.42 9.81
CA ILE A 191 12.78 12.50 8.97
C ILE A 191 11.84 13.30 9.87
N THR A 192 12.33 14.40 10.41
CA THR A 192 11.61 15.14 11.45
C THR A 192 10.24 15.64 10.99
N VAL A 193 9.29 15.75 11.91
CA VAL A 193 7.92 16.24 11.62
C VAL A 193 7.91 17.64 10.97
N ALA A 194 9.00 18.40 11.08
CA ALA A 194 9.17 19.68 10.40
C ALA A 194 9.04 19.55 8.87
N ASN A 195 9.44 18.41 8.28
CA ASN A 195 9.27 18.14 6.85
C ASN A 195 7.79 18.06 6.48
N ALA A 196 6.98 17.31 7.23
CA ALA A 196 5.53 17.26 7.01
C ALA A 196 4.90 18.66 7.17
N GLN A 197 5.30 19.43 8.18
CA GLN A 197 4.82 20.79 8.41
C GLN A 197 5.18 21.72 7.24
N GLN A 198 6.38 21.61 6.68
CA GLN A 198 6.83 22.33 5.49
C GLN A 198 5.98 22.00 4.27
N ILE A 199 5.70 20.69 4.02
CA ILE A 199 4.82 20.27 2.93
C ILE A 199 3.40 20.80 3.13
N MET A 200 2.86 20.74 4.36
CA MET A 200 1.54 21.29 4.68
C MET A 200 1.49 22.82 4.47
N GLN A 201 2.57 23.54 4.79
CA GLN A 201 2.68 24.97 4.50
C GLN A 201 2.71 25.24 2.98
N LEU A 202 3.49 24.47 2.24
CA LEU A 202 3.54 24.53 0.78
C LEU A 202 2.15 24.29 0.17
N CYS A 203 1.40 23.31 0.66
CA CYS A 203 0.03 23.04 0.25
C CYS A 203 -0.87 24.26 0.41
N ARG A 204 -0.80 24.94 1.57
CA ARG A 204 -1.58 26.17 1.82
C ARG A 204 -1.16 27.30 0.88
N MET A 205 0.15 27.54 0.74
CA MET A 205 0.68 28.62 -0.09
C MET A 205 0.34 28.48 -1.59
N LYS A 206 0.30 27.24 -2.08
CA LYS A 206 0.04 26.92 -3.48
C LYS A 206 -1.41 26.51 -3.77
N SER A 207 -2.27 26.49 -2.72
CA SER A 207 -3.67 26.03 -2.82
C SER A 207 -3.81 24.61 -3.36
N PHE A 208 -2.87 23.72 -3.02
CA PHE A 208 -2.96 22.31 -3.36
C PHE A 208 -4.00 21.59 -2.48
N THR A 209 -4.63 20.56 -3.01
CA THR A 209 -5.55 19.69 -2.26
C THR A 209 -4.75 18.74 -1.38
N CYS A 210 -4.63 19.03 -0.09
CA CYS A 210 -3.85 18.22 0.84
C CYS A 210 -4.66 17.85 2.10
N GLY A 211 -4.61 16.58 2.48
CA GLY A 211 -4.99 16.09 3.79
C GLY A 211 -3.76 15.71 4.61
N SER A 212 -3.81 15.82 5.93
CA SER A 212 -2.69 15.43 6.78
C SER A 212 -3.15 14.86 8.11
N HIS A 213 -2.32 13.97 8.69
CA HIS A 213 -2.47 13.52 10.06
C HIS A 213 -1.10 13.29 10.68
N ILE A 214 -0.87 13.95 11.83
CA ILE A 214 0.34 13.77 12.64
C ILE A 214 -0.02 12.89 13.83
N TYR A 215 0.68 11.76 13.95
CA TYR A 215 0.49 10.81 15.06
C TYR A 215 1.32 11.26 16.26
N PRO A 216 0.68 11.67 17.38
CA PRO A 216 1.40 12.30 18.49
C PRO A 216 2.39 11.36 19.19
N ASP A 217 2.13 10.04 19.18
CA ASP A 217 2.90 9.05 19.90
C ASP A 217 3.80 8.19 18.99
N GLN A 218 3.96 8.57 17.71
CA GLN A 218 4.74 7.79 16.74
C GLN A 218 6.06 8.49 16.38
N GLY A 219 7.08 7.66 16.13
CA GLY A 219 8.34 8.05 15.51
C GLY A 219 8.40 7.70 14.04
N HIS A 220 9.61 7.35 13.54
CA HIS A 220 9.81 6.89 12.17
C HIS A 220 9.28 5.45 11.99
N GLY A 221 8.26 5.30 11.16
CA GLY A 221 7.50 4.07 11.06
C GLY A 221 6.41 3.94 12.12
N PHE A 222 5.22 3.54 11.70
CA PHE A 222 4.08 3.46 12.62
C PHE A 222 3.94 2.07 13.23
N LYS A 223 3.56 2.03 14.51
CA LYS A 223 3.18 0.81 15.23
C LYS A 223 1.66 0.76 15.41
N PRO A 224 1.06 -0.42 15.55
CA PRO A 224 -0.34 -0.51 15.92
C PRO A 224 -0.65 0.25 17.23
N PRO A 225 -1.82 0.94 17.35
CA PRO A 225 -2.91 1.00 16.35
C PRO A 225 -2.72 2.07 15.26
N ALA A 226 -1.71 2.94 15.35
CA ALA A 226 -1.47 4.04 14.39
C ALA A 226 -1.20 3.51 12.97
N TYR A 227 -0.52 2.36 12.84
CA TYR A 227 -0.31 1.71 11.55
C TYR A 227 -1.65 1.36 10.88
N ASP A 228 -2.56 0.75 11.62
CA ASP A 228 -3.87 0.33 11.08
C ASP A 228 -4.72 1.55 10.69
N ASP A 229 -4.66 2.63 11.47
CA ASP A 229 -5.32 3.90 11.14
C ASP A 229 -4.69 4.55 9.89
N ALA A 230 -3.37 4.49 9.73
CA ALA A 230 -2.70 5.01 8.54
C ALA A 230 -3.08 4.24 7.28
N VAL A 231 -3.18 2.91 7.35
CA VAL A 231 -3.69 2.07 6.27
C VAL A 231 -5.12 2.47 5.91
N LYS A 232 -5.99 2.62 6.92
CA LYS A 232 -7.38 3.03 6.72
C LYS A 232 -7.47 4.41 6.07
N ARG A 233 -6.74 5.42 6.56
CA ARG A 233 -6.73 6.77 5.98
C ARG A 233 -6.26 6.77 4.54
N THR A 234 -5.23 5.99 4.22
CA THR A 234 -4.72 5.84 2.86
C THR A 234 -5.78 5.22 1.95
N LEU A 235 -6.45 4.16 2.40
CA LEU A 235 -7.52 3.50 1.65
C LEU A 235 -8.72 4.46 1.42
N ASP A 236 -9.17 5.16 2.46
CA ASP A 236 -10.27 6.13 2.37
C ASP A 236 -9.93 7.27 1.39
N PHE A 237 -8.71 7.79 1.47
CA PHE A 237 -8.20 8.82 0.57
C PHE A 237 -8.17 8.34 -0.89
N PHE A 238 -7.60 7.17 -1.15
CA PHE A 238 -7.56 6.62 -2.51
C PHE A 238 -8.96 6.29 -3.03
N SER A 239 -9.83 5.73 -2.20
CA SER A 239 -11.21 5.44 -2.62
C SER A 239 -11.98 6.70 -2.99
N TYR A 240 -11.65 7.85 -2.42
CA TYR A 240 -12.24 9.14 -2.78
C TYR A 240 -11.64 9.73 -4.05
N GLN A 241 -10.30 9.75 -4.16
CA GLN A 241 -9.60 10.42 -5.27
C GLN A 241 -9.61 9.60 -6.58
N LEU A 242 -9.77 8.28 -6.49
CA LEU A 242 -9.68 7.38 -7.63
C LEU A 242 -11.04 6.84 -8.12
N ARG A 243 -12.13 7.51 -7.76
CA ARG A 243 -13.48 7.19 -8.25
C ARG A 243 -13.61 7.42 -9.75
#